data_97d4ef8160b124a885a878f1d3f685f9
#
_entry.id   97d4ef8160b124a885a878f1d3f685f9
#
_cell.length_a   1.000
_cell.length_b   1.000
_cell.length_c   1.000
_cell.angle_alpha   90.00
_cell.angle_beta   90.00
_cell.angle_gamma   90.00
#
_symmetry.space_group_name_H-M   'P 1'
#
loop_
_entity.id
_entity.type
_entity.pdbx_description
1 polymer ?
#
loop_
_entity_poly.entity_id
_entity_poly.type
_entity_poly.pdbx_seq_one_letter_code
_entity_poly.pdbx_strand_id
1 'polypeptide(L)'
;MKVIVIGLGAMGSSVLYNLSKRGVEVIGIDRFSPPHQFGSTHGDTRVFRVAYKEGIDYVPLLIRAKELWYELSQERESDIFLNTGVLYIANHENDSVVGPLEVTKSYDIDYEQLSHEELVYRYPALRPDQDMVGFFDKEGGILKVEDCVESYLGFSRNFGAKLILDEIVLNWKASNNGIEVITESDRFFADKLIVSAGAWLTDLIDLNPVNLSIERQVNHWIDVKDKTQFSVSELPVTTWEYGLENRSFYTIPDLGQGFKISRHHGGEITNPNDVDRSVKNSEVKDIQQLFESFFEASGVVENSKTCLYTNTDSQDFLIDFYEGNDNVLILSPCSGHGFKFASVVGEIAADLIETGKSKFNLTNFSFKKHKKFN
;
A
#
# COMPACT_ATOMS: atom_id res chain seq x y z
N MET A 1 15.39 16.20 -20.32
CA MET A 1 14.43 16.47 -19.22
C MET A 1 15.02 15.89 -17.95
N LYS A 2 15.00 16.68 -16.90
CA LYS A 2 15.46 16.32 -15.57
C LYS A 2 14.27 16.33 -14.60
N VAL A 3 14.15 15.32 -13.75
CA VAL A 3 13.04 15.16 -12.81
C VAL A 3 13.57 15.01 -11.39
N ILE A 4 12.90 15.64 -10.42
CA ILE A 4 13.13 15.38 -8.99
C ILE A 4 11.93 14.60 -8.44
N VAL A 5 12.20 13.56 -7.63
CA VAL A 5 11.20 12.79 -6.89
C VAL A 5 11.43 13.00 -5.41
N ILE A 6 10.46 13.56 -4.69
CA ILE A 6 10.51 13.75 -3.23
C ILE A 6 9.72 12.64 -2.55
N GLY A 7 10.38 11.92 -1.64
CA GLY A 7 9.86 10.74 -0.96
C GLY A 7 10.09 9.47 -1.78
N LEU A 8 10.91 8.55 -1.25
CA LEU A 8 11.34 7.32 -1.92
C LEU A 8 10.79 6.06 -1.23
N GLY A 9 9.62 6.17 -0.62
CA GLY A 9 8.83 5.04 -0.14
C GLY A 9 8.30 4.19 -1.31
N ALA A 10 7.20 3.49 -1.12
CA ALA A 10 6.61 2.60 -2.13
C ALA A 10 6.44 3.26 -3.51
N MET A 11 5.83 4.45 -3.53
CA MET A 11 5.51 5.15 -4.78
C MET A 11 6.75 5.75 -5.43
N GLY A 12 7.51 6.54 -4.66
CA GLY A 12 8.65 7.26 -5.21
C GLY A 12 9.80 6.36 -5.65
N SER A 13 10.03 5.22 -4.99
CA SER A 13 11.03 4.24 -5.44
C SER A 13 10.65 3.61 -6.79
N SER A 14 9.36 3.26 -6.97
CA SER A 14 8.84 2.74 -8.24
C SER A 14 8.88 3.80 -9.36
N VAL A 15 8.55 5.06 -9.04
CA VAL A 15 8.66 6.18 -9.99
C VAL A 15 10.12 6.38 -10.42
N LEU A 16 11.04 6.39 -9.47
CA LEU A 16 12.47 6.56 -9.73
C LEU A 16 12.98 5.47 -10.69
N TYR A 17 12.58 4.21 -10.42
CA TYR A 17 12.89 3.06 -11.26
C TYR A 17 12.35 3.24 -12.68
N ASN A 18 11.06 3.55 -12.83
CA ASN A 18 10.44 3.67 -14.15
C ASN A 18 11.06 4.80 -14.98
N LEU A 19 11.30 5.98 -14.38
CA LEU A 19 11.92 7.10 -15.08
C LEU A 19 13.38 6.80 -15.47
N SER A 20 14.18 6.28 -14.55
CA SER A 20 15.59 5.97 -14.83
C SER A 20 15.74 4.86 -15.88
N LYS A 21 14.91 3.81 -15.82
CA LYS A 21 14.86 2.72 -16.83
C LYS A 21 14.55 3.24 -18.23
N ARG A 22 13.78 4.34 -18.35
CA ARG A 22 13.47 5.03 -19.60
C ARG A 22 14.53 6.04 -20.03
N GLY A 23 15.62 6.17 -19.29
CA GLY A 23 16.74 7.07 -19.59
C GLY A 23 16.48 8.53 -19.23
N VAL A 24 15.48 8.83 -18.39
CA VAL A 24 15.25 10.17 -17.85
C VAL A 24 16.29 10.47 -16.77
N GLU A 25 16.90 11.66 -16.81
CA GLU A 25 17.75 12.13 -15.71
C GLU A 25 16.89 12.37 -14.46
N VAL A 26 17.09 11.57 -13.41
CA VAL A 26 16.23 11.65 -12.22
C VAL A 26 17.06 11.72 -10.93
N ILE A 27 16.61 12.57 -10.01
CA ILE A 27 17.12 12.69 -8.63
C ILE A 27 15.99 12.30 -7.68
N GLY A 28 16.24 11.32 -6.83
CA GLY A 28 15.36 10.99 -5.71
C GLY A 28 15.89 11.61 -4.42
N ILE A 29 15.01 12.26 -3.64
CA ILE A 29 15.34 12.85 -2.34
C ILE A 29 14.42 12.27 -1.28
N ASP A 30 14.97 11.77 -0.19
CA ASP A 30 14.18 11.28 0.94
C ASP A 30 14.79 11.78 2.26
N ARG A 31 13.90 12.12 3.20
CA ARG A 31 14.29 12.55 4.55
C ARG A 31 14.90 11.46 5.41
N PHE A 32 14.78 10.19 4.95
CA PHE A 32 15.32 9.01 5.58
C PHE A 32 16.07 8.16 4.55
N SER A 33 16.58 7.00 4.99
CA SER A 33 17.15 5.98 4.10
C SER A 33 16.15 4.81 3.92
N PRO A 34 15.31 4.81 2.86
CA PRO A 34 14.37 3.72 2.60
C PRO A 34 15.07 2.38 2.22
N PRO A 35 14.49 1.22 2.63
CA PRO A 35 13.27 1.07 3.45
C PRO A 35 13.51 1.43 4.91
N HIS A 36 12.54 2.14 5.54
CA HIS A 36 12.62 2.58 6.93
C HIS A 36 11.28 2.39 7.67
N GLN A 37 11.27 2.50 9.00
CA GLN A 37 10.10 2.23 9.84
C GLN A 37 9.29 3.48 10.23
N PHE A 38 9.56 4.64 9.64
CA PHE A 38 8.93 5.89 10.02
C PHE A 38 7.64 6.22 9.28
N GLY A 39 7.43 5.67 8.10
CA GLY A 39 6.26 5.90 7.25
C GLY A 39 5.26 4.75 7.22
N SER A 40 4.71 4.53 6.01
CA SER A 40 3.73 3.46 5.74
C SER A 40 4.37 2.22 5.10
N THR A 41 5.62 2.31 4.64
CA THR A 41 6.27 1.32 3.75
C THR A 41 7.27 0.47 4.52
N HIS A 42 6.75 -0.37 5.42
CA HIS A 42 7.54 -1.33 6.21
C HIS A 42 6.63 -2.40 6.82
N GLY A 43 7.21 -3.35 7.58
CA GLY A 43 6.50 -4.39 8.29
C GLY A 43 6.35 -5.66 7.46
N ASP A 44 7.38 -5.99 6.73
CA ASP A 44 7.69 -7.23 6.03
C ASP A 44 6.77 -7.52 4.84
N THR A 45 5.45 -7.42 5.01
CA THR A 45 4.48 -7.89 4.01
C THR A 45 3.30 -6.96 3.82
N ARG A 46 2.66 -7.05 2.63
CA ARG A 46 1.35 -6.43 2.30
C ARG A 46 0.50 -7.38 1.50
N VAL A 47 -0.81 -7.24 1.68
CA VAL A 47 -1.83 -7.95 0.90
C VAL A 47 -1.88 -7.39 -0.52
N PHE A 48 -1.82 -8.29 -1.51
CA PHE A 48 -2.17 -8.01 -2.89
C PHE A 48 -3.49 -8.70 -3.23
N ARG A 49 -4.42 -8.02 -3.86
CA ARG A 49 -5.74 -8.56 -4.26
C ARG A 49 -6.20 -7.91 -5.55
N VAL A 50 -6.88 -8.67 -6.41
CA VAL A 50 -7.39 -8.23 -7.71
C VAL A 50 -8.91 -8.09 -7.69
N ALA A 51 -9.62 -9.02 -7.05
CA ALA A 51 -11.04 -8.90 -6.78
C ALA A 51 -11.29 -7.80 -5.74
N TYR A 52 -11.58 -6.57 -6.22
CA TYR A 52 -11.41 -5.35 -5.43
C TYR A 52 -12.73 -4.66 -5.12
N LYS A 53 -13.14 -4.66 -3.84
CA LYS A 53 -14.41 -4.08 -3.38
C LYS A 53 -14.45 -2.54 -3.40
N GLU A 54 -13.30 -1.89 -3.29
CA GLU A 54 -13.18 -0.44 -3.18
C GLU A 54 -13.52 0.29 -4.49
N GLY A 55 -13.66 -0.43 -5.60
CA GLY A 55 -14.18 0.11 -6.85
C GLY A 55 -13.63 -0.52 -8.12
N ILE A 56 -14.50 -0.59 -9.11
CA ILE A 56 -14.20 -1.21 -10.41
C ILE A 56 -13.08 -0.49 -11.19
N ASP A 57 -12.92 0.81 -10.98
CA ASP A 57 -11.89 1.63 -11.65
C ASP A 57 -10.46 1.28 -11.21
N TYR A 58 -10.31 0.61 -10.06
CA TYR A 58 -9.00 0.14 -9.58
C TYR A 58 -8.55 -1.15 -10.27
N VAL A 59 -9.46 -1.94 -10.82
CA VAL A 59 -9.17 -3.29 -11.31
C VAL A 59 -8.19 -3.31 -12.49
N PRO A 60 -8.31 -2.45 -13.50
CA PRO A 60 -7.32 -2.37 -14.58
C PRO A 60 -5.91 -2.06 -14.07
N LEU A 61 -5.81 -1.24 -13.01
CA LEU A 61 -4.52 -0.93 -12.38
C LEU A 61 -3.97 -2.14 -11.64
N LEU A 62 -4.82 -2.93 -10.95
CA LEU A 62 -4.40 -4.13 -10.22
C LEU A 62 -3.94 -5.25 -11.15
N ILE A 63 -4.63 -5.45 -12.27
CA ILE A 63 -4.19 -6.41 -13.30
C ILE A 63 -2.79 -6.03 -13.79
N ARG A 64 -2.58 -4.76 -14.16
CA ARG A 64 -1.25 -4.30 -14.59
C ARG A 64 -0.21 -4.32 -13.48
N ALA A 65 -0.59 -3.97 -12.26
CA ALA A 65 0.30 -4.02 -11.11
C ALA A 65 0.82 -5.44 -10.85
N LYS A 66 -0.05 -6.47 -10.99
CA LYS A 66 0.34 -7.87 -10.85
C LYS A 66 1.42 -8.26 -11.86
N GLU A 67 1.23 -7.91 -13.14
CA GLU A 67 2.22 -8.15 -14.19
C GLU A 67 3.57 -7.52 -13.82
N LEU A 68 3.56 -6.24 -13.42
CA LEU A 68 4.75 -5.49 -13.05
C LEU A 68 5.46 -6.05 -11.79
N TRP A 69 4.71 -6.62 -10.82
CA TRP A 69 5.30 -7.29 -9.68
C TRP A 69 5.99 -8.60 -10.06
N TYR A 70 5.43 -9.35 -11.02
CA TYR A 70 6.11 -10.51 -11.59
C TYR A 70 7.35 -10.11 -12.40
N GLU A 71 7.27 -9.06 -13.22
CA GLU A 71 8.43 -8.54 -13.96
C GLU A 71 9.57 -8.16 -12.99
N LEU A 72 9.25 -7.47 -11.88
CA LEU A 72 10.23 -7.08 -10.87
C LEU A 72 10.83 -8.29 -10.14
N SER A 73 10.02 -9.32 -9.83
CA SER A 73 10.51 -10.58 -9.25
C SER A 73 11.51 -11.27 -10.17
N GLN A 74 11.24 -11.30 -11.47
CA GLN A 74 12.14 -11.88 -12.48
C GLN A 74 13.44 -11.06 -12.60
N GLU A 75 13.37 -9.72 -12.62
CA GLU A 75 14.53 -8.84 -12.73
C GLU A 75 15.43 -8.94 -11.49
N ARG A 76 14.85 -9.17 -10.30
CA ARG A 76 15.58 -9.40 -9.04
C ARG A 76 16.09 -10.84 -8.90
N GLU A 77 15.62 -11.78 -9.69
CA GLU A 77 15.85 -13.23 -9.54
C GLU A 77 15.42 -13.77 -8.16
N SER A 78 14.35 -13.21 -7.59
CA SER A 78 13.79 -13.57 -6.28
C SER A 78 12.32 -13.21 -6.17
N ASP A 79 11.53 -14.09 -5.58
CA ASP A 79 10.09 -13.88 -5.40
C ASP A 79 9.82 -12.76 -4.39
N ILE A 80 9.33 -11.63 -4.88
CA ILE A 80 8.80 -10.52 -4.06
C ILE A 80 7.28 -10.50 -4.02
N PHE A 81 6.62 -11.15 -4.97
CA PHE A 81 5.18 -11.42 -4.99
C PHE A 81 4.93 -12.93 -4.90
N LEU A 82 4.23 -13.35 -3.85
CA LEU A 82 3.81 -14.73 -3.63
C LEU A 82 2.31 -14.84 -3.90
N ASN A 83 1.93 -15.56 -4.95
CA ASN A 83 0.52 -15.80 -5.28
C ASN A 83 -0.05 -16.89 -4.36
N THR A 84 -0.53 -16.53 -3.19
CA THR A 84 -1.14 -17.42 -2.18
C THR A 84 -2.65 -17.40 -2.22
N GLY A 85 -3.25 -16.55 -3.03
CA GLY A 85 -4.65 -16.18 -2.92
C GLY A 85 -4.93 -15.26 -1.74
N VAL A 86 -6.13 -14.67 -1.74
CA VAL A 86 -6.69 -13.88 -0.64
C VAL A 86 -8.10 -14.37 -0.34
N LEU A 87 -8.36 -14.72 0.90
CA LEU A 87 -9.65 -15.20 1.38
C LEU A 87 -10.35 -14.07 2.15
N TYR A 88 -11.45 -13.59 1.62
CA TYR A 88 -12.35 -12.66 2.30
C TYR A 88 -13.36 -13.46 3.11
N ILE A 89 -13.52 -13.12 4.38
CA ILE A 89 -14.42 -13.81 5.31
C ILE A 89 -15.33 -12.77 5.95
N ALA A 90 -16.63 -12.91 5.72
CA ALA A 90 -17.64 -12.00 6.26
C ALA A 90 -19.01 -12.68 6.21
N ASN A 91 -20.03 -12.01 6.77
CA ASN A 91 -21.42 -12.38 6.54
C ASN A 91 -21.75 -12.34 5.04
N HIS A 92 -22.60 -13.25 4.56
CA HIS A 92 -22.91 -13.43 3.14
C HIS A 92 -23.52 -12.19 2.43
N GLU A 93 -24.09 -11.25 3.17
CA GLU A 93 -24.63 -9.97 2.63
C GLU A 93 -23.61 -8.83 2.67
N ASN A 94 -22.43 -9.05 3.22
CA ASN A 94 -21.44 -8.02 3.41
C ASN A 94 -20.73 -7.67 2.09
N ASP A 95 -20.47 -6.37 1.88
CA ASP A 95 -19.78 -5.85 0.69
C ASP A 95 -18.40 -6.49 0.44
N SER A 96 -17.74 -6.98 1.48
CA SER A 96 -16.47 -7.70 1.33
C SER A 96 -16.57 -9.05 0.61
N VAL A 97 -17.77 -9.61 0.52
CA VAL A 97 -18.05 -10.84 -0.24
C VAL A 97 -18.80 -10.51 -1.52
N VAL A 98 -19.78 -9.61 -1.48
CA VAL A 98 -20.63 -9.23 -2.62
C VAL A 98 -19.88 -8.37 -3.64
N GLY A 99 -19.15 -7.35 -3.19
CA GLY A 99 -18.44 -6.41 -4.06
C GLY A 99 -17.41 -7.09 -4.97
N PRO A 100 -16.53 -7.96 -4.45
CA PRO A 100 -15.61 -8.75 -5.27
C PRO A 100 -16.31 -9.61 -6.35
N LEU A 101 -17.49 -10.16 -6.07
CA LEU A 101 -18.26 -10.96 -7.04
C LEU A 101 -18.69 -10.16 -8.28
N GLU A 102 -19.05 -8.89 -8.11
CA GLU A 102 -19.43 -8.04 -9.22
C GLU A 102 -18.22 -7.72 -10.12
N VAL A 103 -17.08 -7.49 -9.49
CA VAL A 103 -15.81 -7.23 -10.17
C VAL A 103 -15.33 -8.45 -10.97
N THR A 104 -15.37 -9.65 -10.38
CA THR A 104 -14.91 -10.87 -11.04
C THR A 104 -15.70 -11.20 -12.29
N LYS A 105 -17.02 -10.95 -12.28
CA LYS A 105 -17.88 -11.12 -13.46
C LYS A 105 -17.51 -10.20 -14.63
N SER A 106 -16.96 -9.02 -14.32
CA SER A 106 -16.62 -8.01 -15.33
C SER A 106 -15.23 -8.20 -15.93
N TYR A 107 -14.29 -8.82 -15.20
CA TYR A 107 -12.87 -8.88 -15.55
C TYR A 107 -12.29 -10.30 -15.67
N ASP A 108 -13.13 -11.34 -15.65
CA ASP A 108 -12.71 -12.75 -15.75
C ASP A 108 -11.62 -13.15 -14.74
N ILE A 109 -11.78 -12.68 -13.49
CA ILE A 109 -10.88 -12.99 -12.39
C ILE A 109 -11.25 -14.34 -11.80
N ASP A 110 -10.29 -15.25 -11.62
CA ASP A 110 -10.51 -16.58 -11.06
C ASP A 110 -10.77 -16.50 -9.54
N TYR A 111 -11.88 -17.09 -9.10
CA TYR A 111 -12.31 -17.06 -7.70
C TYR A 111 -13.05 -18.33 -7.29
N GLU A 112 -13.23 -18.52 -6.00
CA GLU A 112 -14.13 -19.52 -5.40
C GLU A 112 -15.01 -18.88 -4.34
N GLN A 113 -16.25 -19.35 -4.21
CA GLN A 113 -17.10 -19.06 -3.07
C GLN A 113 -17.12 -20.28 -2.15
N LEU A 114 -16.94 -20.07 -0.86
CA LEU A 114 -16.89 -21.12 0.15
C LEU A 114 -18.03 -20.92 1.15
N SER A 115 -18.81 -21.94 1.39
CA SER A 115 -19.75 -21.98 2.51
C SER A 115 -19.00 -22.00 3.84
N HIS A 116 -19.73 -21.80 4.95
CA HIS A 116 -19.13 -21.92 6.28
C HIS A 116 -18.47 -23.29 6.50
N GLU A 117 -19.15 -24.38 6.11
CA GLU A 117 -18.66 -25.75 6.25
C GLU A 117 -17.38 -25.98 5.43
N GLU A 118 -17.33 -25.45 4.19
CA GLU A 118 -16.15 -25.53 3.33
C GLU A 118 -14.98 -24.72 3.87
N LEU A 119 -15.23 -23.53 4.48
CA LEU A 119 -14.20 -22.73 5.16
C LEU A 119 -13.54 -23.52 6.29
N VAL A 120 -14.34 -24.05 7.21
CA VAL A 120 -13.84 -24.78 8.39
C VAL A 120 -13.14 -26.07 7.98
N TYR A 121 -13.69 -26.77 6.96
CA TYR A 121 -13.08 -28.00 6.47
C TYR A 121 -11.72 -27.76 5.79
N ARG A 122 -11.64 -26.72 4.94
CA ARG A 122 -10.44 -26.41 4.14
C ARG A 122 -9.35 -25.73 4.96
N TYR A 123 -9.76 -24.88 5.93
CA TYR A 123 -8.86 -24.10 6.75
C TYR A 123 -9.16 -24.32 8.25
N PRO A 124 -8.76 -25.45 8.83
CA PRO A 124 -9.13 -25.83 10.20
C PRO A 124 -8.52 -24.89 11.27
N ALA A 125 -7.56 -24.04 10.90
CA ALA A 125 -7.05 -23.00 11.79
C ALA A 125 -8.05 -21.84 11.98
N LEU A 126 -9.07 -21.69 11.11
CA LEU A 126 -10.03 -20.59 11.16
C LEU A 126 -11.25 -20.97 12.03
N ARG A 127 -11.78 -19.98 12.74
CA ARG A 127 -13.00 -20.06 13.54
C ARG A 127 -13.98 -18.95 13.12
N PRO A 128 -14.57 -19.02 11.91
CA PRO A 128 -15.57 -18.04 11.48
C PRO A 128 -16.89 -18.24 12.26
N ASP A 129 -17.64 -17.14 12.45
CA ASP A 129 -19.02 -17.24 12.95
C ASP A 129 -19.89 -18.03 11.95
N GLN A 130 -20.99 -18.65 12.43
CA GLN A 130 -21.79 -19.59 11.61
C GLN A 130 -22.47 -18.95 10.38
N ASP A 131 -22.68 -17.64 10.39
CA ASP A 131 -23.26 -16.87 9.30
C ASP A 131 -22.20 -16.30 8.32
N MET A 132 -20.91 -16.57 8.57
CA MET A 132 -19.82 -16.15 7.70
C MET A 132 -19.58 -17.14 6.58
N VAL A 133 -19.24 -16.59 5.42
CA VAL A 133 -18.86 -17.31 4.19
C VAL A 133 -17.51 -16.79 3.68
N GLY A 134 -16.93 -17.50 2.72
CA GLY A 134 -15.66 -17.13 2.10
C GLY A 134 -15.81 -16.75 0.64
N PHE A 135 -15.07 -15.70 0.25
CA PHE A 135 -14.76 -15.41 -1.14
C PHE A 135 -13.24 -15.51 -1.31
N PHE A 136 -12.78 -16.42 -2.16
CA PHE A 136 -11.36 -16.67 -2.38
C PHE A 136 -10.92 -16.10 -3.73
N ASP A 137 -10.17 -15.00 -3.70
CA ASP A 137 -9.48 -14.38 -4.84
C ASP A 137 -8.20 -15.17 -5.12
N LYS A 138 -8.19 -16.02 -6.17
CA LYS A 138 -7.03 -16.84 -6.55
C LYS A 138 -5.88 -16.02 -7.17
N GLU A 139 -6.20 -14.79 -7.60
CA GLU A 139 -5.24 -13.88 -8.23
C GLU A 139 -4.44 -13.04 -7.22
N GLY A 140 -4.85 -13.08 -5.95
CA GLY A 140 -4.25 -12.34 -4.86
C GLY A 140 -3.04 -13.00 -4.22
N GLY A 141 -2.45 -12.35 -3.21
CA GLY A 141 -1.30 -12.89 -2.50
C GLY A 141 -0.57 -11.89 -1.61
N ILE A 142 0.73 -12.10 -1.46
CA ILE A 142 1.62 -11.38 -0.54
C ILE A 142 2.70 -10.64 -1.32
N LEU A 143 2.93 -9.37 -0.99
CA LEU A 143 4.10 -8.60 -1.42
C LEU A 143 5.08 -8.45 -0.26
N LYS A 144 6.39 -8.67 -0.51
CA LYS A 144 7.48 -8.41 0.43
C LYS A 144 7.90 -6.94 0.32
N VAL A 145 7.51 -6.14 1.31
CA VAL A 145 7.52 -4.66 1.23
C VAL A 145 8.92 -4.10 1.05
N GLU A 146 9.81 -4.45 1.95
CA GLU A 146 11.17 -3.93 1.97
C GLU A 146 11.93 -4.39 0.72
N ASP A 147 11.76 -5.66 0.32
CA ASP A 147 12.34 -6.21 -0.92
C ASP A 147 11.89 -5.46 -2.18
N CYS A 148 10.62 -5.03 -2.24
CA CYS A 148 10.11 -4.23 -3.36
C CYS A 148 10.84 -2.89 -3.46
N VAL A 149 10.95 -2.17 -2.33
CA VAL A 149 11.60 -0.84 -2.30
C VAL A 149 13.09 -0.95 -2.60
N GLU A 150 13.79 -1.90 -1.97
CA GLU A 150 15.21 -2.14 -2.21
C GLU A 150 15.50 -2.47 -3.68
N SER A 151 14.64 -3.28 -4.31
CA SER A 151 14.76 -3.61 -5.73
C SER A 151 14.65 -2.38 -6.61
N TYR A 152 13.61 -1.59 -6.41
CA TYR A 152 13.41 -0.35 -7.18
C TYR A 152 14.57 0.62 -7.01
N LEU A 153 15.02 0.88 -5.78
CA LEU A 153 16.12 1.80 -5.52
C LEU A 153 17.47 1.26 -6.04
N GLY A 154 17.69 -0.06 -5.92
CA GLY A 154 18.90 -0.71 -6.44
C GLY A 154 18.98 -0.62 -7.96
N PHE A 155 17.93 -1.00 -8.67
CA PHE A 155 17.89 -0.90 -10.13
C PHE A 155 17.92 0.55 -10.62
N SER A 156 17.27 1.48 -9.91
CA SER A 156 17.35 2.91 -10.26
C SER A 156 18.80 3.42 -10.27
N ARG A 157 19.60 3.04 -9.27
CA ARG A 157 21.05 3.38 -9.23
C ARG A 157 21.80 2.79 -10.43
N ASN A 158 21.48 1.56 -10.79
CA ASN A 158 22.10 0.89 -11.96
C ASN A 158 21.74 1.61 -13.27
N PHE A 159 20.55 2.20 -13.35
CA PHE A 159 20.11 3.03 -14.49
C PHE A 159 20.55 4.50 -14.40
N GLY A 160 21.40 4.86 -13.42
CA GLY A 160 22.00 6.19 -13.30
C GLY A 160 21.22 7.22 -12.50
N ALA A 161 20.15 6.81 -11.77
CA ALA A 161 19.46 7.71 -10.87
C ALA A 161 20.37 8.17 -9.71
N LYS A 162 20.29 9.44 -9.34
CA LYS A 162 20.97 9.99 -8.16
C LYS A 162 20.03 9.92 -6.96
N LEU A 163 20.46 9.33 -5.87
CA LEU A 163 19.72 9.25 -4.61
C LEU A 163 20.38 10.16 -3.57
N ILE A 164 19.61 11.04 -2.96
CA ILE A 164 19.96 11.91 -1.85
C ILE A 164 19.11 11.44 -0.66
N LEU A 165 19.73 10.76 0.27
CA LEU A 165 19.06 10.13 1.41
C LEU A 165 19.45 10.87 2.70
N ASP A 166 18.60 10.71 3.74
CA ASP A 166 18.75 11.41 5.01
C ASP A 166 18.80 12.93 4.84
N GLU A 167 18.04 13.46 3.88
CA GLU A 167 18.02 14.85 3.49
C GLU A 167 16.59 15.43 3.47
N ILE A 168 16.31 16.40 4.32
CA ILE A 168 14.99 17.00 4.47
C ILE A 168 14.78 18.06 3.41
N VAL A 169 13.73 17.89 2.61
CA VAL A 169 13.23 18.96 1.74
C VAL A 169 12.45 19.95 2.57
N LEU A 170 12.90 21.20 2.55
CA LEU A 170 12.27 22.32 3.28
C LEU A 170 11.17 22.99 2.46
N ASN A 171 11.38 23.13 1.16
CA ASN A 171 10.46 23.83 0.27
C ASN A 171 10.82 23.57 -1.20
N TRP A 172 9.91 23.91 -2.10
CA TRP A 172 10.15 23.97 -3.53
C TRP A 172 9.50 25.20 -4.16
N LYS A 173 10.02 25.63 -5.30
CA LYS A 173 9.51 26.81 -6.04
C LYS A 173 9.47 26.50 -7.52
N ALA A 174 8.34 26.82 -8.15
CA ALA A 174 8.22 26.79 -9.60
C ALA A 174 8.46 28.18 -10.20
N SER A 175 9.15 28.23 -11.33
CA SER A 175 9.39 29.42 -12.12
C SER A 175 9.36 29.12 -13.60
N ASN A 176 9.49 30.14 -14.45
CA ASN A 176 9.62 29.94 -15.91
C ASN A 176 10.88 29.15 -16.33
N ASN A 177 11.85 29.02 -15.41
CA ASN A 177 13.11 28.30 -15.65
C ASN A 177 13.11 26.87 -15.08
N GLY A 178 11.98 26.37 -14.63
CA GLY A 178 11.83 25.04 -14.01
C GLY A 178 11.52 25.07 -12.51
N ILE A 179 11.84 23.99 -11.84
CA ILE A 179 11.57 23.77 -10.42
C ILE A 179 12.89 23.85 -9.63
N GLU A 180 12.91 24.64 -8.56
CA GLU A 180 13.95 24.64 -7.53
C GLU A 180 13.43 23.86 -6.31
N VAL A 181 14.17 22.86 -5.85
CA VAL A 181 13.92 22.12 -4.59
C VAL A 181 15.00 22.53 -3.59
N ILE A 182 14.59 22.98 -2.42
CA ILE A 182 15.47 23.50 -1.35
C ILE A 182 15.46 22.48 -0.21
N THR A 183 16.63 21.97 0.14
CA THR A 183 16.82 21.06 1.26
C THR A 183 17.58 21.77 2.39
N GLU A 184 17.84 21.06 3.48
CA GLU A 184 18.65 21.62 4.58
C GLU A 184 20.08 21.94 4.15
N SER A 185 20.66 21.13 3.26
CA SER A 185 22.09 21.25 2.90
C SER A 185 22.35 21.86 1.52
N ASP A 186 21.38 21.78 0.56
CA ASP A 186 21.66 22.11 -0.85
C ASP A 186 20.38 22.60 -1.59
N ARG A 187 20.55 22.90 -2.87
CA ARG A 187 19.48 23.29 -3.82
C ARG A 187 19.61 22.47 -5.09
N PHE A 188 18.49 21.94 -5.53
CA PHE A 188 18.40 21.11 -6.73
C PHE A 188 17.47 21.75 -7.74
N PHE A 189 17.81 21.64 -9.02
CA PHE A 189 17.01 22.19 -10.13
C PHE A 189 16.60 21.08 -11.08
N ALA A 190 15.37 21.14 -11.55
CA ALA A 190 14.79 20.20 -12.49
C ALA A 190 13.73 20.85 -13.39
N ASP A 191 13.35 20.17 -14.47
CA ASP A 191 12.25 20.57 -15.34
C ASP A 191 10.89 20.22 -14.70
N LYS A 192 10.83 19.09 -13.99
CA LYS A 192 9.61 18.58 -13.36
C LYS A 192 9.86 18.01 -11.97
N LEU A 193 8.80 18.03 -11.15
CA LEU A 193 8.79 17.57 -9.77
C LEU A 193 7.69 16.51 -9.58
N ILE A 194 8.00 15.45 -8.82
CA ILE A 194 7.03 14.50 -8.31
C ILE A 194 7.10 14.53 -6.79
N VAL A 195 5.96 14.73 -6.14
CA VAL A 195 5.88 14.73 -4.68
C VAL A 195 5.10 13.50 -4.22
N SER A 196 5.81 12.55 -3.59
CA SER A 196 5.31 11.27 -3.08
C SER A 196 5.70 11.06 -1.61
N ALA A 197 5.61 12.14 -0.82
CA ALA A 197 6.13 12.22 0.54
C ALA A 197 5.25 11.51 1.61
N GLY A 198 4.23 10.75 1.19
CA GLY A 198 3.37 9.97 2.08
C GLY A 198 2.75 10.82 3.19
N ALA A 199 2.97 10.45 4.45
CA ALA A 199 2.42 11.16 5.60
C ALA A 199 2.92 12.62 5.75
N TRP A 200 4.01 12.99 5.12
CA TRP A 200 4.59 14.34 5.15
C TRP A 200 4.23 15.19 3.93
N LEU A 201 3.27 14.76 3.13
CA LEU A 201 2.91 15.46 1.89
C LEU A 201 2.41 16.89 2.17
N THR A 202 1.62 17.08 3.22
CA THR A 202 1.09 18.40 3.62
C THR A 202 2.13 19.36 4.20
N ASP A 203 3.31 18.87 4.60
CA ASP A 203 4.41 19.72 5.00
C ASP A 203 5.06 20.43 3.80
N LEU A 204 4.89 19.89 2.60
CA LEU A 204 5.53 20.34 1.36
C LEU A 204 4.60 21.06 0.40
N ILE A 205 3.28 20.84 0.50
CA ILE A 205 2.33 21.33 -0.48
C ILE A 205 0.93 21.55 0.13
N ASP A 206 0.31 22.67 -0.20
CA ASP A 206 -1.10 22.90 0.11
C ASP A 206 -1.98 22.12 -0.87
N LEU A 207 -2.73 21.18 -0.36
CA LEU A 207 -3.61 20.31 -1.15
C LEU A 207 -5.07 20.80 -1.16
N ASN A 208 -5.37 21.96 -0.56
CA ASN A 208 -6.74 22.45 -0.48
C ASN A 208 -7.46 22.37 -1.85
N PRO A 209 -8.66 21.75 -1.93
CA PRO A 209 -9.53 21.33 -0.83
C PRO A 209 -9.36 19.85 -0.40
N VAL A 210 -8.34 19.13 -0.81
CA VAL A 210 -8.13 17.73 -0.39
C VAL A 210 -7.53 17.70 1.01
N ASN A 211 -8.26 17.10 1.97
CA ASN A 211 -7.74 16.87 3.30
C ASN A 211 -7.00 15.53 3.38
N LEU A 212 -5.86 15.51 4.04
CA LEU A 212 -5.17 14.29 4.42
C LEU A 212 -5.14 14.16 5.93
N SER A 213 -5.63 13.03 6.43
CA SER A 213 -5.52 12.64 7.82
C SER A 213 -4.48 11.54 7.98
N ILE A 214 -3.63 11.66 8.99
CA ILE A 214 -2.62 10.65 9.29
C ILE A 214 -3.11 9.82 10.45
N GLU A 215 -3.23 8.52 10.22
CA GLU A 215 -3.75 7.55 11.18
C GLU A 215 -2.64 6.59 11.60
N ARG A 216 -2.43 6.47 12.92
CA ARG A 216 -1.48 5.55 13.52
C ARG A 216 -2.07 4.14 13.53
N GLN A 217 -1.39 3.18 12.92
CA GLN A 217 -1.76 1.77 12.89
C GLN A 217 -0.70 0.91 13.58
N VAL A 218 -1.07 -0.28 14.04
CA VAL A 218 -0.13 -1.24 14.61
C VAL A 218 -0.28 -2.59 13.92
N ASN A 219 0.84 -3.10 13.42
CA ASN A 219 0.97 -4.47 12.95
C ASN A 219 1.49 -5.35 14.10
N HIS A 220 0.95 -6.56 14.22
CA HIS A 220 1.36 -7.52 15.22
C HIS A 220 1.76 -8.83 14.58
N TRP A 221 2.72 -9.54 15.18
CA TRP A 221 3.13 -10.89 14.78
C TRP A 221 2.94 -11.82 15.95
N ILE A 222 2.27 -12.93 15.72
CA ILE A 222 1.96 -13.95 16.72
C ILE A 222 2.89 -15.14 16.50
N ASP A 223 3.62 -15.55 17.53
CA ASP A 223 4.29 -16.84 17.56
C ASP A 223 3.25 -17.91 17.88
N VAL A 224 2.80 -18.62 16.86
CA VAL A 224 1.82 -19.70 16.94
C VAL A 224 2.52 -21.02 17.25
N LYS A 225 1.93 -21.85 18.11
CA LYS A 225 2.52 -23.14 18.49
C LYS A 225 2.56 -24.15 17.33
N ASP A 226 1.48 -24.23 16.56
CA ASP A 226 1.41 -25.08 15.36
C ASP A 226 1.67 -24.22 14.13
N LYS A 227 2.93 -24.06 13.77
CA LYS A 227 3.35 -23.26 12.63
C LYS A 227 2.90 -23.83 11.28
N THR A 228 2.61 -25.12 11.21
CA THR A 228 2.23 -25.78 9.95
C THR A 228 0.95 -25.18 9.41
N GLN A 229 -0.12 -25.12 10.23
CA GLN A 229 -1.42 -24.61 9.81
C GLN A 229 -1.43 -23.10 9.46
N PHE A 230 -0.41 -22.36 9.87
CA PHE A 230 -0.26 -20.93 9.63
C PHE A 230 0.80 -20.60 8.57
N SER A 231 1.34 -21.61 7.90
CA SER A 231 2.29 -21.46 6.80
C SER A 231 1.59 -21.03 5.50
N VAL A 232 2.35 -20.47 4.56
CA VAL A 232 1.84 -20.04 3.25
C VAL A 232 1.31 -21.18 2.37
N SER A 233 1.64 -22.44 2.66
CA SER A 233 1.11 -23.61 1.96
C SER A 233 -0.28 -24.03 2.45
N GLU A 234 -0.62 -23.70 3.68
CA GLU A 234 -1.84 -24.18 4.34
C GLU A 234 -2.90 -23.08 4.53
N LEU A 235 -2.46 -21.83 4.74
CA LEU A 235 -3.34 -20.69 4.96
C LEU A 235 -3.03 -19.57 3.96
N PRO A 236 -4.01 -19.07 3.18
CA PRO A 236 -3.83 -17.89 2.38
C PRO A 236 -3.82 -16.62 3.25
N VAL A 237 -3.57 -15.48 2.65
CA VAL A 237 -3.92 -14.18 3.26
C VAL A 237 -5.42 -14.18 3.57
N THR A 238 -5.82 -13.71 4.76
CA THR A 238 -7.23 -13.55 5.08
C THR A 238 -7.58 -12.10 5.35
N THR A 239 -8.75 -11.65 4.94
CA THR A 239 -9.37 -10.38 5.31
C THR A 239 -10.73 -10.67 5.92
N TRP A 240 -11.01 -10.04 7.05
CA TRP A 240 -12.20 -10.31 7.85
C TRP A 240 -13.02 -9.05 8.05
N GLU A 241 -14.33 -9.16 7.90
CA GLU A 241 -15.29 -8.19 8.41
C GLU A 241 -16.25 -8.87 9.38
N TYR A 242 -16.43 -8.30 10.57
CA TYR A 242 -17.14 -8.93 11.67
C TYR A 242 -17.88 -7.93 12.56
N GLY A 243 -18.89 -8.42 13.25
CA GLY A 243 -19.71 -7.65 14.17
C GLY A 243 -20.62 -6.64 13.45
N LEU A 244 -21.49 -5.99 14.23
CA LEU A 244 -22.50 -5.07 13.70
C LEU A 244 -21.92 -3.75 13.16
N GLU A 245 -20.69 -3.42 13.54
CA GLU A 245 -20.01 -2.18 13.13
C GLU A 245 -19.08 -2.41 11.92
N ASN A 246 -19.14 -3.58 11.27
CA ASN A 246 -18.28 -3.96 10.16
C ASN A 246 -16.79 -3.69 10.43
N ARG A 247 -16.34 -4.01 11.65
CA ARG A 247 -14.92 -3.92 12.01
C ARG A 247 -14.12 -4.89 11.16
N SER A 248 -12.94 -4.48 10.73
CA SER A 248 -12.11 -5.29 9.86
C SER A 248 -10.71 -5.52 10.40
N PHE A 249 -10.17 -6.68 10.08
CA PHE A 249 -8.77 -7.02 10.27
C PHE A 249 -8.29 -7.90 9.10
N TYR A 250 -7.00 -8.02 8.97
CA TYR A 250 -6.39 -8.92 7.99
C TYR A 250 -5.27 -9.73 8.63
N THR A 251 -4.97 -10.88 8.02
CA THR A 251 -3.84 -11.70 8.44
C THR A 251 -2.99 -12.11 7.24
N ILE A 252 -1.72 -12.32 7.50
CA ILE A 252 -0.76 -12.84 6.53
C ILE A 252 -0.07 -14.05 7.18
N PRO A 253 -0.03 -15.21 6.48
CA PRO A 253 0.60 -16.42 6.99
C PRO A 253 2.08 -16.21 7.33
N ASP A 254 2.61 -17.10 8.16
CA ASP A 254 3.99 -17.02 8.63
C ASP A 254 4.98 -17.29 7.48
N LEU A 255 5.82 -16.30 7.22
CA LEU A 255 6.96 -16.36 6.28
C LEU A 255 8.30 -16.51 7.03
N GLY A 256 8.27 -16.89 8.31
CA GLY A 256 9.43 -17.01 9.17
C GLY A 256 9.58 -15.90 10.22
N GLN A 257 8.67 -14.92 10.22
CA GLN A 257 8.64 -13.81 11.19
C GLN A 257 7.45 -13.87 12.15
N GLY A 258 6.63 -14.91 12.08
CA GLY A 258 5.40 -15.09 12.82
C GLY A 258 4.14 -14.79 11.98
N PHE A 259 3.00 -15.24 12.47
CA PHE A 259 1.70 -15.00 11.85
C PHE A 259 1.28 -13.56 12.05
N LYS A 260 1.21 -12.80 10.97
CA LYS A 260 0.87 -11.37 11.04
C LYS A 260 -0.62 -11.14 11.12
N ILE A 261 -1.04 -10.28 12.05
CA ILE A 261 -2.43 -9.85 12.22
C ILE A 261 -2.49 -8.34 12.48
N SER A 262 -3.44 -7.65 11.86
CA SER A 262 -3.61 -6.22 12.02
C SER A 262 -5.05 -5.79 11.83
N ARG A 263 -5.52 -4.84 12.61
CA ARG A 263 -6.75 -4.11 12.32
C ARG A 263 -6.58 -3.28 11.06
N HIS A 264 -7.68 -3.07 10.35
CA HIS A 264 -7.71 -2.20 9.18
C HIS A 264 -8.56 -0.97 9.52
N HIS A 265 -7.93 0.19 9.57
CA HIS A 265 -8.48 1.44 10.12
C HIS A 265 -8.85 1.41 11.62
N GLY A 266 -9.34 2.53 12.13
CA GLY A 266 -9.73 2.70 13.54
C GLY A 266 -8.58 3.06 14.47
N GLY A 267 -7.42 3.44 13.94
CA GLY A 267 -6.29 3.93 14.70
C GLY A 267 -6.44 5.40 15.12
N GLU A 268 -5.53 5.86 15.96
CA GLU A 268 -5.50 7.23 16.47
C GLU A 268 -5.02 8.21 15.37
N ILE A 269 -5.74 9.32 15.18
CA ILE A 269 -5.29 10.41 14.30
C ILE A 269 -4.09 11.08 14.94
N THR A 270 -3.04 11.31 14.17
CA THR A 270 -1.74 11.76 14.66
C THR A 270 -1.05 12.72 13.71
N ASN A 271 0.09 13.28 14.15
CA ASN A 271 1.00 14.03 13.30
C ASN A 271 2.24 13.16 13.00
N PRO A 272 2.69 13.02 11.75
CA PRO A 272 3.82 12.15 11.40
C PRO A 272 5.15 12.60 12.04
N ASN A 273 5.27 13.87 12.42
CA ASN A 273 6.47 14.42 13.08
C ASN A 273 6.49 14.21 14.59
N ASP A 274 5.33 13.87 15.21
CA ASP A 274 5.18 13.70 16.67
C ASP A 274 4.36 12.44 17.02
N VAL A 275 4.46 11.40 16.23
CA VAL A 275 3.71 10.15 16.46
C VAL A 275 4.33 9.34 17.60
N ASP A 276 3.50 8.93 18.57
CA ASP A 276 3.88 7.91 19.54
C ASP A 276 4.02 6.54 18.86
N ARG A 277 5.24 6.07 18.72
CA ARG A 277 5.55 4.78 18.09
C ARG A 277 5.60 3.62 19.09
N SER A 278 5.42 3.90 20.40
CA SER A 278 5.30 2.86 21.39
C SER A 278 4.01 2.06 21.22
N VAL A 279 4.08 0.76 21.38
CA VAL A 279 2.89 -0.12 21.33
C VAL A 279 2.36 -0.28 22.75
N LYS A 280 1.08 0.07 22.95
CA LYS A 280 0.42 0.03 24.25
C LYS A 280 0.04 -1.42 24.59
N ASN A 281 0.13 -1.79 25.88
CA ASN A 281 -0.30 -3.12 26.34
C ASN A 281 -1.79 -3.42 26.03
N SER A 282 -2.63 -2.39 25.92
CA SER A 282 -4.03 -2.53 25.53
C SER A 282 -4.18 -2.97 24.08
N GLU A 283 -3.31 -2.48 23.17
CA GLU A 283 -3.31 -2.86 21.77
C GLU A 283 -2.88 -4.32 21.58
N VAL A 284 -1.86 -4.74 22.34
CA VAL A 284 -1.42 -6.15 22.37
C VAL A 284 -2.52 -7.06 22.89
N LYS A 285 -3.21 -6.69 23.97
CA LYS A 285 -4.33 -7.48 24.53
C LYS A 285 -5.52 -7.55 23.58
N ASP A 286 -5.86 -6.45 22.91
CA ASP A 286 -6.96 -6.40 21.96
C ASP A 286 -6.72 -7.34 20.78
N ILE A 287 -5.51 -7.31 20.20
CA ILE A 287 -5.18 -8.19 19.07
C ILE A 287 -5.03 -9.66 19.51
N GLN A 288 -4.54 -9.91 20.74
CA GLN A 288 -4.49 -11.26 21.30
C GLN A 288 -5.90 -11.85 21.45
N GLN A 289 -6.85 -11.09 21.97
CA GLN A 289 -8.26 -11.48 22.08
C GLN A 289 -8.90 -11.72 20.72
N LEU A 290 -8.57 -10.87 19.72
CA LEU A 290 -9.05 -11.03 18.36
C LEU A 290 -8.55 -12.36 17.77
N PHE A 291 -7.26 -12.66 17.94
CA PHE A 291 -6.69 -13.93 17.50
C PHE A 291 -7.39 -15.13 18.16
N GLU A 292 -7.54 -15.13 19.48
CA GLU A 292 -8.21 -16.19 20.23
C GLU A 292 -9.69 -16.37 19.83
N SER A 293 -10.34 -15.33 19.34
CA SER A 293 -11.74 -15.38 18.90
C SER A 293 -11.91 -16.03 17.52
N PHE A 294 -10.98 -15.78 16.59
CA PHE A 294 -11.14 -16.16 15.18
C PHE A 294 -10.21 -17.28 14.71
N PHE A 295 -9.35 -17.81 15.60
CA PHE A 295 -8.41 -18.89 15.24
C PHE A 295 -8.43 -20.03 16.25
N GLU A 296 -8.44 -21.27 15.75
CA GLU A 296 -8.33 -22.51 16.53
C GLU A 296 -6.86 -22.82 16.82
N ALA A 297 -6.18 -21.93 17.54
CA ALA A 297 -4.76 -22.06 17.83
C ALA A 297 -4.36 -21.40 19.14
N SER A 298 -3.24 -21.86 19.68
CA SER A 298 -2.54 -21.16 20.76
C SER A 298 -1.35 -20.37 20.20
N GLY A 299 -1.24 -19.13 20.58
CA GLY A 299 -0.13 -18.26 20.18
C GLY A 299 -0.05 -17.04 21.08
N VAL A 300 1.06 -16.33 21.02
CA VAL A 300 1.28 -15.09 21.77
C VAL A 300 1.81 -14.01 20.83
N VAL A 301 1.39 -12.77 21.05
CA VAL A 301 1.95 -11.63 20.33
C VAL A 301 3.42 -11.47 20.73
N GLU A 302 4.33 -11.76 19.82
CA GLU A 302 5.78 -11.70 20.05
C GLU A 302 6.37 -10.35 19.64
N ASN A 303 5.85 -9.77 18.54
CA ASN A 303 6.36 -8.52 17.99
C ASN A 303 5.22 -7.60 17.55
N SER A 304 5.48 -6.30 17.59
CA SER A 304 4.53 -5.29 17.15
C SER A 304 5.26 -4.07 16.60
N LYS A 305 4.77 -3.50 15.51
CA LYS A 305 5.37 -2.31 14.87
C LYS A 305 4.27 -1.31 14.49
N THR A 306 4.49 -0.05 14.83
CA THR A 306 3.62 1.06 14.44
C THR A 306 3.86 1.43 12.98
N CYS A 307 2.79 1.64 12.21
CA CYS A 307 2.86 2.23 10.87
C CYS A 307 1.84 3.36 10.71
N LEU A 308 1.88 4.07 9.59
CA LEU A 308 1.01 5.21 9.30
C LEU A 308 0.13 4.92 8.09
N TYR A 309 -1.16 5.25 8.19
CA TYR A 309 -2.03 5.44 7.04
C TYR A 309 -2.12 6.94 6.75
N THR A 310 -2.17 7.30 5.48
CA THR A 310 -2.41 8.65 4.98
C THR A 310 -3.72 8.60 4.22
N ASN A 311 -4.78 9.11 4.82
CA ASN A 311 -6.14 8.94 4.33
C ASN A 311 -6.66 10.24 3.73
N THR A 312 -7.25 10.17 2.53
CA THR A 312 -8.15 11.20 2.01
C THR A 312 -9.54 11.02 2.62
N ASP A 313 -10.38 12.06 2.59
CA ASP A 313 -11.75 12.00 3.11
C ASP A 313 -12.62 10.94 2.39
N SER A 314 -12.40 10.74 1.09
CA SER A 314 -13.10 9.72 0.29
C SER A 314 -12.48 8.34 0.38
N GLN A 315 -11.29 8.21 0.98
CA GLN A 315 -10.42 7.04 0.91
C GLN A 315 -9.91 6.68 -0.51
N ASP A 316 -10.23 7.47 -1.53
CA ASP A 316 -9.70 7.34 -2.88
C ASP A 316 -8.26 7.89 -2.97
N PHE A 317 -7.55 7.46 -4.00
CA PHE A 317 -6.19 7.94 -4.28
C PHE A 317 -6.20 9.40 -4.79
N LEU A 318 -5.07 10.09 -4.59
CA LEU A 318 -4.75 11.34 -5.27
C LEU A 318 -3.55 11.11 -6.20
N ILE A 319 -3.79 11.18 -7.50
CA ILE A 319 -2.79 11.08 -8.57
C ILE A 319 -3.14 12.15 -9.61
N ASP A 320 -2.56 13.33 -9.50
CA ASP A 320 -2.88 14.44 -10.40
C ASP A 320 -1.77 15.48 -10.42
N PHE A 321 -1.73 16.31 -11.45
CA PHE A 321 -0.88 17.48 -11.45
C PHE A 321 -1.39 18.53 -10.45
N TYR A 322 -0.44 19.19 -9.79
CA TYR A 322 -0.75 20.28 -8.85
C TYR A 322 -1.47 21.40 -9.56
N GLU A 323 -2.55 21.91 -8.98
CA GLU A 323 -3.39 22.92 -9.62
C GLU A 323 -2.59 24.15 -10.03
N GLY A 324 -2.69 24.50 -11.32
CA GLY A 324 -1.97 25.62 -11.92
C GLY A 324 -0.50 25.33 -12.28
N ASN A 325 -0.03 24.09 -12.15
CA ASN A 325 1.34 23.73 -12.52
C ASN A 325 1.50 22.30 -13.06
N ASP A 326 1.42 22.13 -14.37
CA ASP A 326 1.57 20.84 -15.06
C ASP A 326 2.99 20.25 -15.01
N ASN A 327 3.92 20.90 -14.32
CA ASN A 327 5.26 20.38 -14.07
C ASN A 327 5.43 19.77 -12.69
N VAL A 328 4.38 19.79 -11.85
CA VAL A 328 4.40 19.22 -10.49
C VAL A 328 3.33 18.15 -10.38
N LEU A 329 3.72 16.90 -10.25
CA LEU A 329 2.83 15.75 -10.07
C LEU A 329 2.75 15.37 -8.60
N ILE A 330 1.53 15.20 -8.08
CA ILE A 330 1.26 14.75 -6.72
C ILE A 330 0.87 13.28 -6.73
N LEU A 331 1.51 12.49 -5.89
CA LEU A 331 1.22 11.07 -5.71
C LEU A 331 0.93 10.75 -4.25
N SER A 332 -0.34 10.55 -3.94
CA SER A 332 -0.83 10.05 -2.65
C SER A 332 -1.83 8.91 -2.83
N PRO A 333 -1.45 7.81 -3.53
CA PRO A 333 -2.27 6.62 -3.64
C PRO A 333 -2.13 5.78 -2.35
N CYS A 334 -2.75 6.23 -1.26
CA CYS A 334 -2.55 5.73 0.09
C CYS A 334 -3.83 5.13 0.69
N SER A 335 -4.47 5.79 1.66
CA SER A 335 -5.74 5.42 2.33
C SER A 335 -5.78 3.96 2.83
N GLY A 336 -4.66 3.46 3.39
CA GLY A 336 -4.55 2.11 3.93
C GLY A 336 -4.46 0.97 2.91
N HIS A 337 -4.63 1.26 1.61
CA HIS A 337 -4.67 0.20 0.59
C HIS A 337 -3.77 0.42 -0.65
N GLY A 338 -2.91 1.43 -0.65
CA GLY A 338 -2.15 1.86 -1.82
C GLY A 338 -0.95 1.01 -2.23
N PHE A 339 -0.26 0.33 -1.28
CA PHE A 339 1.05 -0.30 -1.55
C PHE A 339 1.03 -1.24 -2.78
N LYS A 340 0.00 -2.06 -2.91
CA LYS A 340 -0.15 -3.03 -4.02
C LYS A 340 -0.13 -2.40 -5.41
N PHE A 341 -0.46 -1.11 -5.51
CA PHE A 341 -0.46 -0.32 -6.74
C PHE A 341 0.89 0.33 -7.04
N ALA A 342 1.88 0.25 -6.16
CA ALA A 342 3.12 1.01 -6.32
C ALA A 342 3.81 0.73 -7.65
N SER A 343 3.80 -0.52 -8.14
CA SER A 343 4.37 -0.89 -9.42
C SER A 343 3.72 -0.13 -10.59
N VAL A 344 2.40 -0.14 -10.69
CA VAL A 344 1.66 0.55 -11.77
C VAL A 344 1.64 2.07 -11.59
N VAL A 345 1.65 2.57 -10.36
CA VAL A 345 1.75 4.02 -10.09
C VAL A 345 3.08 4.58 -10.60
N GLY A 346 4.17 3.82 -10.46
CA GLY A 346 5.45 4.20 -11.06
C GLY A 346 5.40 4.31 -12.58
N GLU A 347 4.75 3.34 -13.26
CA GLU A 347 4.52 3.38 -14.72
C GLU A 347 3.65 4.59 -15.11
N ILE A 348 2.52 4.80 -14.41
CA ILE A 348 1.61 5.93 -14.63
C ILE A 348 2.34 7.27 -14.46
N ALA A 349 3.09 7.43 -13.39
CA ALA A 349 3.81 8.67 -13.14
C ALA A 349 4.85 8.96 -14.22
N ALA A 350 5.56 7.95 -14.69
CA ALA A 350 6.50 8.09 -15.79
C ALA A 350 5.78 8.49 -17.09
N ASP A 351 4.65 7.88 -17.43
CA ASP A 351 3.83 8.22 -18.59
C ASP A 351 3.33 9.69 -18.51
N LEU A 352 2.80 10.11 -17.34
CA LEU A 352 2.32 11.47 -17.11
C LEU A 352 3.45 12.50 -17.25
N ILE A 353 4.63 12.20 -16.72
CA ILE A 353 5.80 13.09 -16.80
C ILE A 353 6.32 13.23 -18.23
N GLU A 354 6.37 12.16 -19.00
CA GLU A 354 6.92 12.18 -20.36
C GLU A 354 5.92 12.70 -21.40
N THR A 355 4.64 12.33 -21.25
CA THR A 355 3.63 12.55 -22.31
C THR A 355 2.45 13.42 -21.89
N GLY A 356 2.29 13.68 -20.59
CA GLY A 356 1.11 14.35 -20.01
C GLY A 356 -0.14 13.47 -19.99
N LYS A 357 -0.05 12.17 -20.31
CA LYS A 357 -1.20 11.26 -20.45
C LYS A 357 -0.91 9.91 -19.81
N SER A 358 -1.96 9.25 -19.33
CA SER A 358 -1.94 7.86 -18.89
C SER A 358 -2.86 7.01 -19.79
N LYS A 359 -2.52 5.74 -19.97
CA LYS A 359 -3.42 4.76 -20.61
C LYS A 359 -4.59 4.35 -19.70
N PHE A 360 -4.50 4.65 -18.40
CA PHE A 360 -5.53 4.37 -17.41
C PHE A 360 -6.43 5.58 -17.19
N ASN A 361 -7.69 5.33 -16.83
CA ASN A 361 -8.61 6.37 -16.39
C ASN A 361 -8.28 6.81 -14.96
N LEU A 362 -7.75 8.02 -14.80
CA LEU A 362 -7.38 8.60 -13.51
C LEU A 362 -8.41 9.61 -12.99
N THR A 363 -9.57 9.72 -13.62
CA THR A 363 -10.58 10.74 -13.27
C THR A 363 -11.00 10.68 -11.80
N ASN A 364 -11.12 9.48 -11.23
CA ASN A 364 -11.49 9.29 -9.84
C ASN A 364 -10.35 9.60 -8.85
N PHE A 365 -9.13 9.78 -9.32
CA PHE A 365 -7.95 10.06 -8.51
C PHE A 365 -7.48 11.53 -8.66
N SER A 366 -8.28 12.38 -9.29
CA SER A 366 -7.96 13.78 -9.57
C SER A 366 -8.39 14.73 -8.43
N PHE A 367 -7.72 15.89 -8.32
CA PHE A 367 -8.16 16.98 -7.44
C PHE A 367 -9.63 17.34 -7.65
N LYS A 368 -10.08 17.33 -8.92
CA LYS A 368 -11.48 17.65 -9.27
C LYS A 368 -12.49 16.68 -8.64
N LYS A 369 -12.15 15.42 -8.49
CA LYS A 369 -13.02 14.42 -7.85
C LYS A 369 -13.12 14.70 -6.36
N HIS A 370 -12.00 14.95 -5.69
CA HIS A 370 -11.96 15.24 -4.26
C HIS A 370 -12.70 16.53 -3.87
N LYS A 371 -12.73 17.55 -4.74
CA LYS A 371 -13.51 18.79 -4.54
C LYS A 371 -15.01 18.57 -4.38
N LYS A 372 -15.56 17.44 -4.82
CA LYS A 372 -16.99 17.14 -4.72
C LYS A 372 -17.42 16.58 -3.36
N PHE A 373 -16.46 16.23 -2.51
CA PHE A 373 -16.72 15.66 -1.18
C PHE A 373 -16.63 16.72 -0.06
N ASN A 374 -16.25 17.95 -0.39
CA ASN A 374 -16.25 19.15 0.45
C ASN A 374 -17.33 20.10 -0.08
#